data_cc33d06cf6aa30574e4f5c9a5f740aa2
#
_entry.id   cc33d06cf6aa30574e4f5c9a5f740aa2
#
_cell.length_a   1.000
_cell.length_b   1.000
_cell.length_c   1.000
_cell.angle_alpha   90.00
_cell.angle_beta   90.00
_cell.angle_gamma   90.00
#
_symmetry.space_group_name_H-M   'P 1'
#
loop_
_entity.id
_entity.type
_entity.pdbx_description
1 polymer ?
#
loop_
_entity_poly.entity_id
_entity_poly.type
_entity_poly.pdbx_seq_one_letter_code
_entity_poly.pdbx_strand_id
1 'polypeptide(L)'
;MWITRQLTPNFRQEYTIERKLVDSRSTHIVEIFKSVDFDEVAMIDEKHLMLKKYLYIESELLSHIPLCVIQKPKNVLLFDSFNLEIAYECLKHNVSVDCVQGDRKSLDSLMSFFPHFHQVMQHKDFRLVAQAMDLEIKKYDVIIADSILNKHQIDGLSRMLTSEGILIIRNHHPLLEESLFIESLKYCEDFFQIIMPFFSHISILSDKSYIFASKRLHPCADMLLQKIDLLPQLQYYNAKIHENAFVLPNFLFDKLNGIARF
;
A
#
# COMPACT_ATOMS: atom_id res chain seq x y z
N MET A 1 -20.14 -21.52 1.10
CA MET A 1 -20.24 -20.59 2.26
C MET A 1 -19.89 -19.17 1.81
N TRP A 2 -20.46 -18.14 2.45
CA TRP A 2 -20.15 -16.75 2.14
C TRP A 2 -19.40 -16.10 3.30
N ILE A 3 -18.41 -15.27 3.00
CA ILE A 3 -17.82 -14.34 3.96
C ILE A 3 -18.18 -12.93 3.56
N THR A 4 -18.37 -12.08 4.56
CA THR A 4 -18.79 -10.68 4.39
C THR A 4 -17.66 -9.77 4.78
N ARG A 5 -17.36 -8.80 3.92
CA ARG A 5 -16.48 -7.67 4.21
C ARG A 5 -17.31 -6.39 4.32
N GLN A 6 -17.40 -5.83 5.51
CA GLN A 6 -18.12 -4.59 5.75
C GLN A 6 -17.23 -3.39 5.44
N LEU A 7 -17.56 -2.61 4.41
CA LEU A 7 -16.80 -1.40 4.04
C LEU A 7 -17.32 -0.17 4.77
N THR A 8 -18.65 0.02 4.78
CA THR A 8 -19.34 1.06 5.56
C THR A 8 -20.58 0.46 6.21
N PRO A 9 -21.26 1.13 7.14
CA PRO A 9 -22.50 0.62 7.72
C PRO A 9 -23.58 0.24 6.68
N ASN A 10 -23.53 0.85 5.50
CA ASN A 10 -24.53 0.70 4.45
C ASN A 10 -24.02 -0.03 3.19
N PHE A 11 -22.74 -0.43 3.15
CA PHE A 11 -22.16 -1.08 1.98
C PHE A 11 -21.21 -2.20 2.39
N ARG A 12 -21.43 -3.37 1.82
CA ARG A 12 -20.63 -4.58 2.05
C ARG A 12 -20.34 -5.32 0.76
N GLN A 13 -19.29 -6.12 0.80
CA GLN A 13 -18.93 -7.09 -0.24
C GLN A 13 -19.05 -8.50 0.34
N GLU A 14 -19.51 -9.44 -0.47
CA GLU A 14 -19.62 -10.84 -0.09
C GLU A 14 -18.82 -11.71 -1.06
N TYR A 15 -18.08 -12.67 -0.53
CA TYR A 15 -17.24 -13.58 -1.28
C TYR A 15 -17.62 -15.02 -0.99
N THR A 16 -17.78 -15.84 -2.07
CA THR A 16 -18.00 -17.28 -1.91
C THR A 16 -16.69 -17.96 -1.58
N ILE A 17 -16.71 -18.76 -0.53
CA ILE A 17 -15.58 -19.58 -0.10
C ILE A 17 -15.95 -21.05 -0.03
N GLU A 18 -14.96 -21.92 -0.25
CA GLU A 18 -15.08 -23.37 -0.09
C GLU A 18 -15.01 -23.77 1.38
N ARG A 19 -13.95 -23.31 2.08
CA ARG A 19 -13.70 -23.61 3.49
C ARG A 19 -12.79 -22.58 4.14
N LYS A 20 -12.85 -22.48 5.45
CA LYS A 20 -11.88 -21.77 6.28
C LYS A 20 -10.64 -22.64 6.46
N LEU A 21 -9.46 -22.05 6.31
CA LEU A 21 -8.16 -22.70 6.48
C LEU A 21 -7.50 -22.29 7.80
N VAL A 22 -7.61 -21.02 8.20
CA VAL A 22 -7.01 -20.46 9.41
C VAL A 22 -8.00 -19.54 10.11
N ASP A 23 -7.96 -19.54 11.44
CA ASP A 23 -8.60 -18.57 12.33
C ASP A 23 -7.55 -18.28 13.42
N SER A 24 -6.81 -17.21 13.28
CA SER A 24 -5.76 -16.81 14.20
C SER A 24 -6.16 -15.51 14.88
N ARG A 25 -6.02 -15.47 16.19
CA ARG A 25 -6.37 -14.29 17.01
C ARG A 25 -5.17 -13.89 17.87
N SER A 26 -4.76 -12.64 17.70
CA SER A 26 -3.71 -12.01 18.52
C SER A 26 -4.09 -10.54 18.73
N THR A 27 -3.24 -9.58 18.35
CA THR A 27 -3.63 -8.17 18.28
C THR A 27 -4.65 -7.94 17.18
N HIS A 28 -4.54 -8.71 16.09
CA HIS A 28 -5.48 -8.74 14.98
C HIS A 28 -6.16 -10.10 14.87
N ILE A 29 -7.31 -10.13 14.20
CA ILE A 29 -8.01 -11.35 13.81
C ILE A 29 -7.63 -11.62 12.36
N VAL A 30 -6.94 -12.74 12.10
CA VAL A 30 -6.59 -13.19 10.74
C VAL A 30 -7.36 -14.45 10.41
N GLU A 31 -8.19 -14.37 9.41
CA GLU A 31 -8.92 -15.48 8.85
C GLU A 31 -8.44 -15.74 7.42
N ILE A 32 -8.14 -17.00 7.10
CA ILE A 32 -7.75 -17.39 5.74
C ILE A 32 -8.75 -18.43 5.23
N PHE A 33 -9.20 -18.20 4.02
CA PHE A 33 -10.22 -19.02 3.36
C PHE A 33 -9.70 -19.52 2.01
N LYS A 34 -10.14 -20.72 1.60
CA LYS A 34 -10.00 -21.19 0.22
C LYS A 34 -11.18 -20.71 -0.60
N SER A 35 -10.90 -20.09 -1.73
CA SER A 35 -11.89 -19.63 -2.72
C SER A 35 -11.64 -20.29 -4.07
N VAL A 36 -12.67 -20.44 -4.89
CA VAL A 36 -12.54 -20.93 -6.27
C VAL A 36 -11.90 -19.88 -7.17
N ASP A 37 -12.34 -18.62 -7.04
CA ASP A 37 -11.97 -17.54 -7.97
C ASP A 37 -10.65 -16.83 -7.62
N PHE A 38 -10.31 -16.79 -6.31
CA PHE A 38 -9.23 -15.94 -5.77
C PHE A 38 -8.10 -16.73 -5.11
N ASP A 39 -8.09 -18.06 -5.19
CA ASP A 39 -7.21 -18.95 -4.45
C ASP A 39 -7.39 -18.79 -2.93
N GLU A 40 -6.32 -18.51 -2.18
CA GLU A 40 -6.44 -18.16 -0.77
C GLU A 40 -6.83 -16.68 -0.63
N VAL A 41 -7.80 -16.45 0.27
CA VAL A 41 -8.30 -15.13 0.64
C VAL A 41 -8.02 -14.92 2.11
N ALA A 42 -7.19 -13.94 2.45
CA ALA A 42 -6.98 -13.55 3.84
C ALA A 42 -7.83 -12.31 4.16
N MET A 43 -8.50 -12.36 5.30
CA MET A 43 -9.25 -11.25 5.86
C MET A 43 -8.67 -10.90 7.23
N ILE A 44 -8.33 -9.64 7.43
CA ILE A 44 -7.75 -9.14 8.67
C ILE A 44 -8.74 -8.12 9.25
N ASP A 45 -9.16 -8.37 10.51
CA ASP A 45 -10.14 -7.56 11.25
C ASP A 45 -11.44 -7.29 10.47
N GLU A 46 -11.89 -8.25 9.66
CA GLU A 46 -13.09 -8.19 8.80
C GLU A 46 -13.08 -7.03 7.77
N LYS A 47 -11.97 -6.34 7.61
CA LYS A 47 -11.83 -5.13 6.77
C LYS A 47 -10.77 -5.25 5.70
N HIS A 48 -9.57 -5.63 6.08
CA HIS A 48 -8.47 -5.71 5.14
C HIS A 48 -8.48 -7.05 4.42
N LEU A 49 -8.66 -7.01 3.10
CA LEU A 49 -8.75 -8.20 2.25
C LEU A 49 -7.51 -8.34 1.39
N MET A 50 -6.93 -9.53 1.38
CA MET A 50 -5.81 -9.92 0.51
C MET A 50 -6.24 -11.10 -0.35
N LEU A 51 -6.32 -10.90 -1.65
CA LEU A 51 -6.66 -11.92 -2.65
C LEU A 51 -5.36 -12.47 -3.25
N LYS A 52 -4.94 -13.68 -2.88
CA LYS A 52 -3.64 -14.25 -3.31
C LYS A 52 -3.42 -14.15 -4.81
N LYS A 53 -4.41 -14.56 -5.59
CA LYS A 53 -4.36 -14.59 -7.06
C LYS A 53 -4.07 -13.22 -7.69
N TYR A 54 -4.43 -12.13 -7.03
CA TYR A 54 -4.34 -10.76 -7.55
C TYR A 54 -3.56 -9.81 -6.62
N LEU A 55 -2.84 -10.34 -5.64
CA LEU A 55 -2.12 -9.54 -4.65
C LEU A 55 -1.04 -8.66 -5.30
N TYR A 56 -0.47 -9.10 -6.43
CA TYR A 56 0.51 -8.36 -7.21
C TYR A 56 -0.01 -7.00 -7.72
N ILE A 57 -1.32 -6.86 -7.97
CA ILE A 57 -1.90 -5.60 -8.50
C ILE A 57 -1.62 -4.44 -7.54
N GLU A 58 -1.98 -4.61 -6.28
CA GLU A 58 -1.76 -3.61 -5.25
C GLU A 58 -0.27 -3.47 -4.91
N SER A 59 0.44 -4.59 -4.82
CA SER A 59 1.84 -4.63 -4.42
C SER A 59 2.75 -3.97 -5.44
N GLU A 60 2.57 -4.23 -6.74
CA GLU A 60 3.29 -3.56 -7.81
C GLU A 60 2.97 -2.06 -7.86
N LEU A 61 1.69 -1.68 -7.68
CA LEU A 61 1.28 -0.29 -7.71
C LEU A 61 1.93 0.52 -6.59
N LEU A 62 1.83 0.05 -5.34
CA LEU A 62 2.36 0.74 -4.16
C LEU A 62 3.88 0.83 -4.15
N SER A 63 4.57 -0.18 -4.69
CA SER A 63 6.02 -0.24 -4.73
C SER A 63 6.60 0.56 -5.89
N HIS A 64 6.09 0.34 -7.10
CA HIS A 64 6.76 0.86 -8.29
C HIS A 64 6.41 2.32 -8.58
N ILE A 65 5.21 2.80 -8.26
CA ILE A 65 4.88 4.23 -8.42
C ILE A 65 5.93 5.12 -7.73
N PRO A 66 6.17 5.02 -6.42
CA PRO A 66 7.13 5.91 -5.77
C PRO A 66 8.59 5.59 -6.15
N LEU A 67 8.93 4.32 -6.36
CA LEU A 67 10.31 3.94 -6.64
C LEU A 67 10.75 4.25 -8.08
N CYS A 68 9.83 4.36 -9.03
CA CYS A 68 10.13 4.72 -10.41
C CYS A 68 10.18 6.22 -10.69
N VAL A 69 10.03 7.07 -9.67
CA VAL A 69 10.28 8.53 -9.79
C VAL A 69 11.54 8.97 -9.06
N ILE A 70 12.12 8.13 -8.22
CA ILE A 70 13.40 8.40 -7.55
C ILE A 70 14.53 7.74 -8.31
N GLN A 71 15.55 8.50 -8.67
CA GLN A 71 16.63 8.01 -9.53
C GLN A 71 17.45 6.89 -8.89
N LYS A 72 17.85 7.05 -7.63
CA LYS A 72 18.66 6.09 -6.89
C LYS A 72 18.14 5.91 -5.46
N PRO A 73 16.96 5.30 -5.29
CA PRO A 73 16.45 5.01 -3.94
C PRO A 73 17.35 3.99 -3.24
N LYS A 74 17.46 4.09 -1.92
CA LYS A 74 18.27 3.19 -1.10
C LYS A 74 17.48 2.51 0.00
N ASN A 75 16.62 3.27 0.68
CA ASN A 75 15.93 2.82 1.87
C ASN A 75 14.42 2.97 1.71
N VAL A 76 13.69 1.89 1.93
CA VAL A 76 12.23 1.86 1.97
C VAL A 76 11.77 1.44 3.36
N LEU A 77 10.72 2.08 3.85
CA LEU A 77 10.01 1.65 5.06
C LEU A 77 8.61 1.18 4.66
N LEU A 78 8.30 -0.05 4.98
CA LEU A 78 6.94 -0.57 4.96
C LEU A 78 6.37 -0.46 6.38
N PHE A 79 5.35 0.35 6.56
CA PHE A 79 4.79 0.69 7.86
C PHE A 79 3.39 0.11 8.02
N ASP A 80 3.18 -0.68 9.09
CA ASP A 80 1.90 -1.26 9.47
C ASP A 80 1.23 -2.06 8.35
N SER A 81 1.98 -2.96 7.71
CA SER A 81 1.49 -3.81 6.63
C SER A 81 1.64 -5.29 6.95
N PHE A 82 0.60 -6.05 6.61
CA PHE A 82 0.64 -7.51 6.54
C PHE A 82 0.98 -8.03 5.14
N ASN A 83 0.98 -7.15 4.14
CA ASN A 83 1.27 -7.53 2.75
C ASN A 83 2.77 -7.45 2.44
N LEU A 84 3.51 -8.52 2.71
CA LEU A 84 4.93 -8.60 2.38
C LEU A 84 5.22 -8.70 0.86
N GLU A 85 4.21 -8.90 0.02
CA GLU A 85 4.38 -8.81 -1.43
C GLU A 85 4.82 -7.40 -1.86
N ILE A 86 4.42 -6.36 -1.12
CA ILE A 86 4.91 -4.99 -1.33
C ILE A 86 6.43 -4.93 -1.11
N ALA A 87 6.93 -5.57 -0.05
CA ALA A 87 8.37 -5.64 0.21
C ALA A 87 9.11 -6.43 -0.89
N TYR A 88 8.51 -7.53 -1.37
CA TYR A 88 9.06 -8.30 -2.49
C TYR A 88 9.24 -7.44 -3.74
N GLU A 89 8.23 -6.66 -4.10
CA GLU A 89 8.28 -5.75 -5.25
C GLU A 89 9.29 -4.61 -5.03
N CYS A 90 9.39 -4.05 -3.81
CA CYS A 90 10.41 -3.05 -3.50
C CYS A 90 11.83 -3.59 -3.68
N LEU A 91 12.10 -4.82 -3.26
CA LEU A 91 13.43 -5.45 -3.36
C LEU A 91 13.93 -5.60 -4.81
N LYS A 92 13.04 -5.64 -5.82
CA LYS A 92 13.41 -5.62 -7.24
C LYS A 92 14.20 -4.35 -7.64
N HIS A 93 14.11 -3.28 -6.87
CA HIS A 93 14.84 -2.03 -7.09
C HIS A 93 16.23 -1.98 -6.42
N ASN A 94 16.70 -3.09 -5.85
CA ASN A 94 17.97 -3.17 -5.11
C ASN A 94 18.03 -2.17 -3.93
N VAL A 95 16.94 -2.03 -3.21
CA VAL A 95 16.81 -1.20 -2.01
C VAL A 95 16.81 -2.03 -0.74
N SER A 96 17.16 -1.40 0.38
CA SER A 96 16.96 -1.97 1.71
C SER A 96 15.53 -1.69 2.18
N VAL A 97 14.84 -2.71 2.68
CA VAL A 97 13.45 -2.60 3.14
C VAL A 97 13.39 -2.92 4.63
N ASP A 98 12.99 -1.92 5.43
CA ASP A 98 12.57 -2.14 6.80
C ASP A 98 11.03 -2.28 6.84
N CYS A 99 10.54 -3.23 7.60
CA CYS A 99 9.10 -3.42 7.83
C CYS A 99 8.79 -3.27 9.31
N VAL A 100 7.88 -2.39 9.66
CA VAL A 100 7.34 -2.26 11.03
C VAL A 100 6.02 -2.99 11.08
N GLN A 101 5.99 -4.12 11.79
CA GLN A 101 4.77 -4.89 12.07
C GLN A 101 4.87 -5.58 13.42
N GLY A 102 4.06 -5.08 14.38
CA GLY A 102 4.10 -5.56 15.77
C GLY A 102 3.42 -6.92 15.99
N ASP A 103 2.45 -7.28 15.15
CA ASP A 103 1.73 -8.54 15.29
C ASP A 103 2.39 -9.68 14.50
N ARG A 104 3.49 -10.18 15.03
CA ARG A 104 4.25 -11.28 14.45
C ARG A 104 3.40 -12.55 14.27
N LYS A 105 2.52 -12.85 15.23
CA LYS A 105 1.68 -14.07 15.16
C LYS A 105 0.73 -14.03 13.99
N SER A 106 0.09 -12.88 13.74
CA SER A 106 -0.77 -12.68 12.58
C SER A 106 0.01 -12.78 11.27
N LEU A 107 1.20 -12.17 11.22
CA LEU A 107 2.06 -12.27 10.04
C LEU A 107 2.50 -13.73 9.75
N ASP A 108 2.91 -14.48 10.79
CA ASP A 108 3.30 -15.89 10.66
C ASP A 108 2.15 -16.77 10.14
N SER A 109 0.90 -16.43 10.48
CA SER A 109 -0.28 -17.11 9.97
C SER A 109 -0.47 -16.95 8.45
N LEU A 110 0.05 -15.87 7.86
CA LEU A 110 -0.02 -15.59 6.42
C LEU A 110 1.12 -16.25 5.63
N MET A 111 2.26 -16.51 6.27
CA MET A 111 3.51 -16.91 5.62
C MET A 111 3.38 -18.11 4.66
N SER A 112 2.60 -19.13 5.03
CA SER A 112 2.45 -20.34 4.23
C SER A 112 1.48 -20.24 3.06
N PHE A 113 0.74 -19.14 2.98
CA PHE A 113 -0.34 -18.99 2.01
C PHE A 113 -0.02 -18.02 0.88
N PHE A 114 0.94 -17.10 1.09
CA PHE A 114 1.30 -16.08 0.11
C PHE A 114 2.69 -16.33 -0.49
N PRO A 115 2.87 -16.16 -1.81
CA PRO A 115 3.96 -16.82 -2.55
C PRO A 115 5.36 -16.35 -2.15
N HIS A 116 5.56 -15.07 -1.90
CA HIS A 116 6.90 -14.52 -1.71
C HIS A 116 7.24 -14.18 -0.25
N PHE A 117 6.31 -14.39 0.69
CA PHE A 117 6.51 -13.96 2.10
C PHE A 117 7.73 -14.63 2.75
N HIS A 118 7.92 -15.94 2.56
CA HIS A 118 9.12 -16.63 3.04
C HIS A 118 10.41 -16.11 2.41
N GLN A 119 10.38 -15.83 1.10
CA GLN A 119 11.53 -15.31 0.38
C GLN A 119 11.93 -13.92 0.89
N VAL A 120 10.94 -13.04 1.12
CA VAL A 120 11.15 -11.71 1.71
C VAL A 120 11.78 -11.82 3.09
N MET A 121 11.24 -12.68 3.96
CA MET A 121 11.74 -12.85 5.33
C MET A 121 13.19 -13.37 5.40
N GLN A 122 13.66 -14.04 4.36
CA GLN A 122 15.03 -14.55 4.26
C GLN A 122 15.96 -13.62 3.46
N HIS A 123 15.43 -12.53 2.89
CA HIS A 123 16.24 -11.65 2.06
C HIS A 123 17.18 -10.80 2.91
N LYS A 124 18.46 -10.73 2.51
CA LYS A 124 19.52 -10.01 3.26
C LYS A 124 19.26 -8.52 3.44
N ASP A 125 18.55 -7.90 2.51
CA ASP A 125 18.22 -6.48 2.51
C ASP A 125 16.80 -6.20 3.07
N PHE A 126 16.17 -7.19 3.72
CA PHE A 126 14.90 -7.05 4.42
C PHE A 126 15.07 -7.17 5.93
N ARG A 127 14.41 -6.32 6.68
CA ARG A 127 14.40 -6.37 8.14
C ARG A 127 13.00 -6.12 8.69
N LEU A 128 12.50 -7.05 9.50
CA LEU A 128 11.25 -6.89 10.25
C LEU A 128 11.55 -6.41 11.67
N VAL A 129 10.86 -5.38 12.12
CA VAL A 129 10.91 -4.85 13.49
C VAL A 129 9.51 -4.76 14.08
N ALA A 130 9.39 -4.90 15.40
CA ALA A 130 8.10 -4.86 16.07
C ALA A 130 7.55 -3.45 16.21
N GLN A 131 8.43 -2.46 16.43
CA GLN A 131 8.03 -1.08 16.70
C GLN A 131 8.94 -0.09 15.97
N ALA A 132 8.40 1.10 15.68
CA ALA A 132 9.16 2.14 14.99
C ALA A 132 10.41 2.60 15.76
N MET A 133 10.40 2.48 17.09
CA MET A 133 11.57 2.81 17.92
C MET A 133 12.74 1.82 17.77
N ASP A 134 12.48 0.64 17.21
CA ASP A 134 13.50 -0.38 16.95
C ASP A 134 14.21 -0.17 15.60
N LEU A 135 13.77 0.85 14.82
CA LEU A 135 14.40 1.21 13.57
C LEU A 135 15.76 1.89 13.82
N GLU A 136 16.69 1.65 12.91
CA GLU A 136 17.93 2.42 12.87
C GLU A 136 17.66 3.89 12.54
N ILE A 137 18.50 4.78 13.08
CA ILE A 137 18.43 6.21 12.79
C ILE A 137 18.95 6.44 11.38
N LYS A 138 18.05 6.40 10.40
CA LYS A 138 18.32 6.70 9.00
C LYS A 138 17.14 7.42 8.36
N LYS A 139 17.35 7.94 7.15
CA LYS A 139 16.28 8.52 6.34
C LYS A 139 15.83 7.53 5.29
N TYR A 140 14.54 7.57 4.97
CA TYR A 140 13.92 6.75 3.95
C TYR A 140 13.62 7.57 2.69
N ASP A 141 13.83 6.96 1.54
CA ASP A 141 13.46 7.56 0.26
C ASP A 141 11.99 7.35 -0.03
N VAL A 142 11.46 6.21 0.39
CA VAL A 142 10.03 5.88 0.28
C VAL A 142 9.55 5.30 1.60
N ILE A 143 8.39 5.74 2.05
CA ILE A 143 7.63 5.11 3.12
C ILE A 143 6.28 4.69 2.55
N ILE A 144 5.90 3.43 2.73
CA ILE A 144 4.61 2.87 2.32
C ILE A 144 3.85 2.48 3.59
N ALA A 145 2.82 3.24 3.91
CA ALA A 145 1.92 2.94 5.03
C ALA A 145 0.65 2.26 4.48
N ASP A 146 0.54 0.96 4.73
CA ASP A 146 -0.59 0.15 4.28
C ASP A 146 -1.79 0.27 5.24
N SER A 147 -1.93 1.42 5.87
CA SER A 147 -2.99 1.78 6.81
C SER A 147 -3.40 3.23 6.62
N ILE A 148 -4.59 3.58 7.13
CA ILE A 148 -5.06 4.97 7.18
C ILE A 148 -4.37 5.65 8.35
N LEU A 149 -3.76 6.80 8.11
CA LEU A 149 -2.98 7.53 9.09
C LEU A 149 -3.69 8.81 9.55
N ASN A 150 -3.52 9.16 10.82
CA ASN A 150 -3.88 10.48 11.33
C ASN A 150 -2.74 11.49 11.10
N LYS A 151 -3.05 12.78 11.29
CA LYS A 151 -2.10 13.89 11.05
C LYS A 151 -0.80 13.74 11.85
N HIS A 152 -0.85 13.27 13.10
CA HIS A 152 0.33 13.10 13.95
C HIS A 152 1.26 11.99 13.43
N GLN A 153 0.68 10.88 12.96
CA GLN A 153 1.45 9.80 12.34
C GLN A 153 2.11 10.27 11.04
N ILE A 154 1.39 11.04 10.21
CA ILE A 154 1.94 11.63 8.97
C ILE A 154 3.11 12.56 9.29
N ASP A 155 2.99 13.45 10.30
CA ASP A 155 4.09 14.29 10.76
C ASP A 155 5.32 13.45 11.17
N GLY A 156 5.13 12.43 11.99
CA GLY A 156 6.20 11.54 12.43
C GLY A 156 6.92 10.87 11.26
N LEU A 157 6.17 10.26 10.33
CA LEU A 157 6.73 9.60 9.15
C LEU A 157 7.38 10.60 8.18
N SER A 158 6.81 11.80 8.01
CA SER A 158 7.37 12.84 7.14
C SER A 158 8.78 13.27 7.57
N ARG A 159 9.05 13.27 8.88
CA ARG A 159 10.38 13.57 9.44
C ARG A 159 11.40 12.45 9.20
N MET A 160 10.95 11.22 8.94
CA MET A 160 11.82 10.09 8.63
C MET A 160 12.23 10.08 7.14
N LEU A 161 11.56 10.83 6.28
CA LEU A 161 11.87 10.93 4.87
C LEU A 161 13.09 11.78 4.56
N THR A 162 13.76 11.46 3.45
CA THR A 162 14.77 12.32 2.81
C THR A 162 14.16 13.62 2.29
N SER A 163 14.97 14.55 1.78
CA SER A 163 14.50 15.82 1.18
C SER A 163 13.67 15.62 -0.11
N GLU A 164 13.83 14.50 -0.79
CA GLU A 164 13.04 14.12 -1.99
C GLU A 164 12.09 12.94 -1.69
N GLY A 165 11.92 12.63 -0.40
CA GLY A 165 11.20 11.45 0.04
C GLY A 165 9.70 11.47 -0.27
N ILE A 166 9.17 10.27 -0.48
CA ILE A 166 7.76 10.02 -0.84
C ILE A 166 7.11 9.18 0.24
N LEU A 167 5.90 9.58 0.65
CA LEU A 167 5.02 8.82 1.52
C LEU A 167 3.81 8.34 0.72
N ILE A 168 3.60 7.03 0.70
CA ILE A 168 2.37 6.41 0.20
C ILE A 168 1.51 6.05 1.40
N ILE A 169 0.23 6.43 1.36
CA ILE A 169 -0.72 6.19 2.45
C ILE A 169 -1.98 5.56 1.87
N ARG A 170 -2.52 4.53 2.54
CA ARG A 170 -3.88 4.07 2.26
C ARG A 170 -4.87 5.18 2.59
N ASN A 171 -5.88 5.37 1.75
CA ASN A 171 -6.92 6.37 1.95
C ASN A 171 -8.32 5.73 1.95
N HIS A 172 -9.30 6.50 2.36
CA HIS A 172 -10.71 6.16 2.35
C HIS A 172 -11.27 6.08 0.93
N HIS A 173 -12.43 5.44 0.78
CA HIS A 173 -13.09 5.36 -0.52
C HIS A 173 -13.72 6.71 -0.91
N PRO A 174 -13.40 7.27 -2.11
CA PRO A 174 -13.79 8.64 -2.48
C PRO A 174 -15.31 8.87 -2.60
N LEU A 175 -16.10 7.80 -2.80
CA LEU A 175 -17.57 7.91 -2.92
C LEU A 175 -18.31 7.48 -1.66
N LEU A 176 -17.77 6.51 -0.91
CA LEU A 176 -18.45 5.95 0.27
C LEU A 176 -18.10 6.73 1.55
N GLU A 177 -16.90 7.33 1.59
CA GLU A 177 -16.34 8.02 2.75
C GLU A 177 -15.70 9.36 2.32
N GLU A 178 -16.40 10.12 1.47
CA GLU A 178 -15.86 11.32 0.81
C GLU A 178 -15.22 12.32 1.78
N SER A 179 -15.89 12.61 2.89
CA SER A 179 -15.37 13.58 3.87
C SER A 179 -14.04 13.12 4.47
N LEU A 180 -13.92 11.83 4.81
CA LEU A 180 -12.71 11.24 5.36
C LEU A 180 -11.61 11.13 4.29
N PHE A 181 -11.98 10.83 3.04
CA PHE A 181 -11.07 10.83 1.91
C PHE A 181 -10.40 12.19 1.72
N ILE A 182 -11.19 13.27 1.74
CA ILE A 182 -10.69 14.65 1.62
C ILE A 182 -9.86 15.05 2.84
N GLU A 183 -10.30 14.71 4.04
CA GLU A 183 -9.61 15.03 5.28
C GLU A 183 -8.21 14.43 5.34
N SER A 184 -8.06 13.17 4.91
CA SER A 184 -6.75 12.50 4.85
C SER A 184 -5.76 13.20 3.92
N LEU A 185 -6.23 13.74 2.77
CA LEU A 185 -5.40 14.56 1.88
C LEU A 185 -4.96 15.85 2.57
N LYS A 186 -5.86 16.53 3.28
CA LYS A 186 -5.55 17.75 4.03
C LYS A 186 -4.52 17.53 5.14
N TYR A 187 -4.48 16.36 5.76
CA TYR A 187 -3.44 16.04 6.76
C TYR A 187 -2.02 16.08 6.19
N CYS A 188 -1.87 15.93 4.87
CA CYS A 188 -0.58 15.98 4.19
C CYS A 188 -0.10 17.41 3.86
N GLU A 189 -1.00 18.41 3.86
CA GLU A 189 -0.73 19.77 3.33
C GLU A 189 0.43 20.50 3.99
N ASP A 190 0.64 20.28 5.30
CA ASP A 190 1.70 20.96 6.06
C ASP A 190 3.09 20.35 5.82
N PHE A 191 3.16 19.16 5.23
CA PHE A 191 4.40 18.38 5.16
C PHE A 191 4.88 18.09 3.75
N PHE A 192 4.02 18.20 2.74
CA PHE A 192 4.31 17.79 1.36
C PHE A 192 3.91 18.86 0.35
N GLN A 193 4.71 18.98 -0.71
CA GLN A 193 4.45 19.93 -1.81
C GLN A 193 3.50 19.34 -2.86
N ILE A 194 3.58 18.03 -3.09
CA ILE A 194 2.77 17.29 -4.04
C ILE A 194 1.92 16.30 -3.26
N ILE A 195 0.60 16.33 -3.48
CA ILE A 195 -0.37 15.49 -2.79
C ILE A 195 -1.41 15.06 -3.82
N MET A 196 -1.34 13.81 -4.26
CA MET A 196 -2.20 13.29 -5.31
C MET A 196 -2.83 11.97 -4.89
N PRO A 197 -4.16 11.84 -4.97
CA PRO A 197 -4.78 10.53 -4.82
C PRO A 197 -4.54 9.68 -6.05
N PHE A 198 -4.44 8.36 -5.87
CA PHE A 198 -4.31 7.40 -6.97
C PHE A 198 -5.03 6.07 -6.68
N PHE A 199 -5.30 5.30 -7.76
CA PHE A 199 -6.16 4.13 -7.73
C PHE A 199 -5.63 3.01 -8.62
N SER A 200 -6.04 1.76 -8.36
CA SER A 200 -5.71 0.63 -9.23
C SER A 200 -6.58 0.53 -10.49
N HIS A 201 -7.73 1.19 -10.56
CA HIS A 201 -8.76 1.08 -11.62
C HIS A 201 -9.25 -0.34 -11.92
N ILE A 202 -9.02 -1.30 -11.03
CA ILE A 202 -9.58 -2.65 -11.12
C ILE A 202 -10.83 -2.72 -10.24
N SER A 203 -11.99 -2.93 -10.85
CA SER A 203 -13.29 -2.81 -10.19
C SER A 203 -13.43 -3.60 -8.89
N ILE A 204 -12.90 -4.82 -8.84
CA ILE A 204 -12.96 -5.67 -7.64
C ILE A 204 -12.05 -5.16 -6.50
N LEU A 205 -11.08 -4.29 -6.81
CA LEU A 205 -10.15 -3.65 -5.87
C LEU A 205 -10.40 -2.14 -5.74
N SER A 206 -11.47 -1.63 -6.33
CA SER A 206 -11.78 -0.19 -6.40
C SER A 206 -12.22 0.42 -5.06
N ASP A 207 -12.40 -0.39 -4.02
CA ASP A 207 -12.63 0.08 -2.65
C ASP A 207 -11.38 0.69 -2.01
N LYS A 208 -10.23 0.51 -2.63
CA LYS A 208 -8.95 1.02 -2.14
C LYS A 208 -8.52 2.25 -2.93
N SER A 209 -8.17 3.29 -2.22
CA SER A 209 -7.50 4.47 -2.74
C SER A 209 -6.24 4.75 -1.94
N TYR A 210 -5.34 5.51 -2.51
CA TYR A 210 -4.04 5.82 -1.91
C TYR A 210 -3.71 7.28 -2.12
N ILE A 211 -2.83 7.81 -1.28
CA ILE A 211 -2.25 9.15 -1.40
C ILE A 211 -0.77 8.99 -1.76
N PHE A 212 -0.36 9.64 -2.82
CA PHE A 212 1.04 9.92 -3.12
C PHE A 212 1.36 11.30 -2.54
N ALA A 213 2.14 11.35 -1.47
CA ALA A 213 2.57 12.58 -0.84
C ALA A 213 4.10 12.73 -0.97
N SER A 214 4.54 13.74 -1.70
CA SER A 214 5.95 13.96 -2.01
C SER A 214 6.42 15.34 -1.58
N LYS A 215 7.67 15.40 -1.09
CA LYS A 215 8.32 16.68 -0.76
C LYS A 215 8.73 17.47 -2.00
N ARG A 216 8.93 16.80 -3.15
CA ARG A 216 9.43 17.45 -4.35
C ARG A 216 9.02 16.78 -5.67
N LEU A 217 9.10 15.45 -5.74
CA LEU A 217 8.96 14.70 -6.99
C LEU A 217 7.50 14.53 -7.38
N HIS A 218 7.18 14.81 -8.64
CA HIS A 218 5.85 14.63 -9.19
C HIS A 218 5.72 13.21 -9.78
N PRO A 219 4.65 12.44 -9.49
CA PRO A 219 4.56 11.05 -9.92
C PRO A 219 4.65 10.86 -11.43
N CYS A 220 3.99 11.69 -12.22
CA CYS A 220 3.99 11.55 -13.68
C CYS A 220 5.11 12.34 -14.38
N ALA A 221 5.43 13.56 -13.90
CA ALA A 221 6.44 14.39 -14.55
C ALA A 221 7.88 13.89 -14.33
N ASP A 222 8.14 13.29 -13.16
CA ASP A 222 9.46 12.73 -12.80
C ASP A 222 9.55 11.21 -13.04
N MET A 223 8.59 10.63 -13.76
CA MET A 223 8.56 9.20 -14.05
C MET A 223 9.77 8.77 -14.92
N LEU A 224 10.47 7.74 -14.47
CA LEU A 224 11.68 7.21 -15.10
C LEU A 224 11.34 5.99 -15.97
N LEU A 225 11.00 6.22 -17.24
CA LEU A 225 10.56 5.17 -18.18
C LEU A 225 11.56 4.01 -18.28
N GLN A 226 12.85 4.32 -18.43
CA GLN A 226 13.89 3.28 -18.51
C GLN A 226 13.92 2.38 -17.28
N LYS A 227 13.61 2.94 -16.10
CA LYS A 227 13.57 2.17 -14.86
C LYS A 227 12.38 1.23 -14.85
N ILE A 228 11.22 1.66 -15.35
CA ILE A 228 10.03 0.83 -15.48
C ILE A 228 10.28 -0.32 -16.45
N ASP A 229 10.86 -0.04 -17.63
CA ASP A 229 11.11 -1.03 -18.67
C ASP A 229 12.13 -2.12 -18.26
N LEU A 230 12.99 -1.81 -17.28
CA LEU A 230 14.00 -2.76 -16.77
C LEU A 230 13.50 -3.61 -15.58
N LEU A 231 12.30 -3.35 -15.05
CA LEU A 231 11.74 -4.14 -13.95
C LEU A 231 11.39 -5.56 -14.41
N PRO A 232 11.85 -6.59 -13.70
CA PRO A 232 11.57 -7.96 -14.08
C PRO A 232 10.19 -8.43 -13.64
N GLN A 233 9.57 -9.30 -14.44
CA GLN A 233 8.40 -10.11 -14.03
C GLN A 233 7.21 -9.31 -13.48
N LEU A 234 6.85 -8.22 -14.13
CA LEU A 234 5.63 -7.45 -13.79
C LEU A 234 4.39 -8.12 -14.41
N GLN A 235 3.30 -8.15 -13.66
CA GLN A 235 2.01 -8.70 -14.10
C GLN A 235 0.97 -7.61 -14.34
N TYR A 236 1.05 -6.51 -13.63
CA TYR A 236 0.08 -5.41 -13.68
C TYR A 236 0.71 -4.08 -14.09
N TYR A 237 1.81 -3.72 -13.44
CA TYR A 237 2.40 -2.39 -13.56
C TYR A 237 3.17 -2.19 -14.87
N ASN A 238 2.99 -1.03 -15.47
CA ASN A 238 3.76 -0.50 -16.60
C ASN A 238 3.59 1.03 -16.63
N ALA A 239 4.30 1.72 -17.54
CA ALA A 239 4.25 3.18 -17.63
C ALA A 239 2.84 3.74 -17.84
N LYS A 240 1.99 3.06 -18.62
CA LYS A 240 0.60 3.51 -18.84
C LYS A 240 -0.29 3.30 -17.62
N ILE A 241 -0.10 2.22 -16.89
CA ILE A 241 -0.79 2.00 -15.59
C ILE A 241 -0.33 3.04 -14.58
N HIS A 242 0.96 3.39 -14.56
CA HIS A 242 1.49 4.45 -13.69
C HIS A 242 0.75 5.78 -13.93
N GLU A 243 0.72 6.25 -15.18
CA GLU A 243 0.02 7.49 -15.57
C GLU A 243 -1.48 7.41 -15.23
N ASN A 244 -2.12 6.29 -15.61
CA ASN A 244 -3.56 6.10 -15.44
C ASN A 244 -3.99 6.05 -13.98
N ALA A 245 -3.13 5.59 -13.07
CA ALA A 245 -3.43 5.54 -11.65
C ALA A 245 -3.80 6.91 -11.06
N PHE A 246 -3.31 8.00 -11.64
CA PHE A 246 -3.56 9.38 -11.20
C PHE A 246 -4.68 10.10 -11.98
N VAL A 247 -5.32 9.43 -12.94
CA VAL A 247 -6.44 10.00 -13.69
C VAL A 247 -7.67 10.07 -12.79
N LEU A 248 -8.20 11.28 -12.60
CA LEU A 248 -9.39 11.52 -11.80
C LEU A 248 -10.60 11.85 -12.67
N PRO A 249 -11.78 11.33 -12.32
CA PRO A 249 -13.05 11.84 -12.91
C PRO A 249 -13.24 13.32 -12.60
N ASN A 250 -13.87 14.07 -13.51
CA ASN A 250 -14.06 15.52 -13.34
C ASN A 250 -14.70 15.91 -12.00
N PHE A 251 -15.72 15.18 -11.57
CA PHE A 251 -16.40 15.48 -10.30
C PHE A 251 -15.47 15.39 -9.09
N LEU A 252 -14.51 14.46 -9.12
CA LEU A 252 -13.53 14.30 -8.05
C LEU A 252 -12.42 15.35 -8.16
N PHE A 253 -11.97 15.61 -9.38
CA PHE A 253 -10.98 16.66 -9.65
C PHE A 253 -11.48 18.03 -9.16
N ASP A 254 -12.75 18.39 -9.45
CA ASP A 254 -13.35 19.65 -9.01
C ASP A 254 -13.42 19.76 -7.48
N LYS A 255 -13.75 18.68 -6.79
CA LYS A 255 -13.79 18.63 -5.31
C LYS A 255 -12.43 18.76 -4.65
N LEU A 256 -11.37 18.33 -5.32
CA LEU A 256 -10.00 18.35 -4.82
C LEU A 256 -9.25 19.63 -5.20
N ASN A 257 -9.89 20.55 -5.92
CA ASN A 257 -9.29 21.82 -6.27
C ASN A 257 -8.91 22.62 -5.02
N GLY A 258 -7.63 23.00 -4.92
CA GLY A 258 -7.06 23.68 -3.76
C GLY A 258 -6.68 22.75 -2.58
N ILE A 259 -6.92 21.43 -2.70
CA ILE A 259 -6.55 20.40 -1.69
C ILE A 259 -5.47 19.50 -2.26
N ALA A 260 -5.76 18.82 -3.37
CA ALA A 260 -4.74 18.08 -4.09
C ALA A 260 -3.77 19.06 -4.78
N ARG A 261 -2.48 18.73 -4.74
CA ARG A 261 -1.40 19.53 -5.31
C ARG A 261 -0.72 18.70 -6.39
N PHE A 262 -1.09 19.05 -7.62
CA PHE A 262 -0.64 18.40 -8.85
C PHE A 262 0.65 19.02 -9.36
#